data_a83822dc130f3118ff77a6c5f00f9d2c
#
_entry.id   a83822dc130f3118ff77a6c5f00f9d2c
#
_cell.length_a   1.000
_cell.length_b   1.000
_cell.length_c   1.000
_cell.angle_alpha   90.00
_cell.angle_beta   90.00
_cell.angle_gamma   90.00
#
_symmetry.space_group_name_H-M   'P 1'
#
loop_
_entity.id
_entity.type
_entity.pdbx_description
1 polymer ?
#
loop_
_entity_poly.entity_id
_entity_poly.type
_entity_poly.pdbx_seq_one_letter_code
_entity_poly.pdbx_strand_id
1 'polypeptide(L)'
;SSSRRILDVYYNIVLLGTPGSGKSTICAKLMQHYSLFRQEKPRILQFSPDKFFELDRLSYFARLFNFPFEKQQNFRSEAVFHAEKQLTEISWDYYFEFFEALAQQNKHLPHVKLLLVLPASINTGSLAEVLRVSRGVNSVILNKCDYGRITIKHLMILYQKDCKIVGLSGDTEVNEPIEFVDESTMRGF
;
A
#
# COMPACT_ATOMS: atom_id res chain seq x y z
N SER A 1 -1.93 -9.36 18.17
CA SER A 1 -1.45 -9.93 16.90
C SER A 1 -0.67 -8.85 16.16
N SER A 2 0.58 -9.13 15.85
CA SER A 2 1.48 -8.20 15.16
C SER A 2 0.91 -7.87 13.76
N SER A 3 0.91 -6.60 13.37
CA SER A 3 0.54 -6.14 12.02
C SER A 3 1.39 -6.79 10.92
N ARG A 4 2.54 -7.35 11.27
CA ARG A 4 3.39 -8.16 10.39
C ARG A 4 2.67 -9.38 9.81
N ARG A 5 1.66 -9.91 10.52
CA ARG A 5 0.83 -11.03 10.03
C ARG A 5 0.03 -10.70 8.78
N ILE A 6 -0.12 -9.42 8.42
CA ILE A 6 -0.75 -9.04 7.16
C ILE A 6 -0.11 -9.76 5.98
N LEU A 7 1.22 -9.86 5.97
CA LEU A 7 1.96 -10.52 4.90
C LEU A 7 1.80 -12.06 4.91
N ASP A 8 1.37 -12.62 6.05
CA ASP A 8 1.17 -14.06 6.21
C ASP A 8 -0.23 -14.52 5.78
N VAL A 9 -1.21 -13.68 6.01
CA VAL A 9 -2.64 -14.03 5.89
C VAL A 9 -3.18 -13.71 4.51
N TYR A 10 -2.72 -12.60 3.91
CA TYR A 10 -3.28 -12.12 2.64
C TYR A 10 -2.43 -12.55 1.45
N TYR A 11 -3.10 -13.12 0.45
CA TYR A 11 -2.48 -13.51 -0.82
C TYR A 11 -2.33 -12.35 -1.78
N ASN A 12 -3.20 -11.34 -1.67
CA ASN A 12 -3.20 -10.18 -2.53
C ASN A 12 -3.21 -8.91 -1.69
N ILE A 13 -2.15 -8.13 -1.83
CA ILE A 13 -2.00 -6.83 -1.16
C ILE A 13 -2.10 -5.75 -2.22
N VAL A 14 -3.04 -4.84 -2.02
CA VAL A 14 -3.28 -3.71 -2.93
C VAL A 14 -2.80 -2.43 -2.26
N LEU A 15 -1.82 -1.77 -2.88
CA LEU A 15 -1.26 -0.50 -2.44
C LEU A 15 -1.99 0.64 -3.11
N LEU A 16 -2.57 1.50 -2.29
CA LEU A 16 -3.31 2.69 -2.65
C LEU A 16 -2.59 3.92 -2.08
N GLY A 17 -2.80 5.07 -2.65
CA GLY A 17 -2.21 6.33 -2.17
C GLY A 17 -2.27 7.42 -3.22
N THR A 18 -2.16 8.66 -2.78
CA THR A 18 -2.06 9.82 -3.66
C THR A 18 -0.75 9.82 -4.47
N PRO A 19 -0.66 10.57 -5.58
CA PRO A 19 0.60 10.77 -6.25
C PRO A 19 1.67 11.28 -5.30
N GLY A 20 2.87 10.71 -5.36
CA GLY A 20 3.98 11.11 -4.50
C GLY A 20 3.91 10.58 -3.06
N SER A 21 2.94 9.75 -2.69
CA SER A 21 2.85 9.15 -1.35
C SER A 21 3.95 8.12 -1.07
N GLY A 22 4.60 7.61 -2.13
CA GLY A 22 5.67 6.61 -2.01
C GLY A 22 5.21 5.17 -2.14
N LYS A 23 4.11 4.90 -2.85
CA LYS A 23 3.61 3.53 -3.10
C LYS A 23 4.68 2.61 -3.68
N SER A 24 5.42 3.07 -4.68
CA SER A 24 6.47 2.26 -5.32
C SER A 24 7.60 1.92 -4.35
N THR A 25 7.98 2.85 -3.48
CA THR A 25 8.98 2.61 -2.43
C THR A 25 8.48 1.57 -1.42
N ILE A 26 7.23 1.69 -0.97
CA ILE A 26 6.63 0.70 -0.06
C ILE A 26 6.54 -0.67 -0.73
N CYS A 27 6.13 -0.74 -2.00
CA CYS A 27 6.10 -1.99 -2.74
C CYS A 27 7.50 -2.63 -2.83
N ALA A 28 8.54 -1.84 -3.09
CA ALA A 28 9.92 -2.31 -3.13
C ALA A 28 10.39 -2.86 -1.76
N LYS A 29 10.03 -2.19 -0.67
CA LYS A 29 10.31 -2.67 0.70
C LYS A 29 9.58 -3.97 1.00
N LEU A 30 8.35 -4.14 0.53
CA LEU A 30 7.60 -5.40 0.65
C LEU A 30 8.25 -6.51 -0.18
N MET A 31 8.70 -6.24 -1.40
CA MET A 31 9.46 -7.20 -2.20
C MET A 31 10.71 -7.68 -1.45
N GLN A 32 11.46 -6.76 -0.87
CA GLN A 32 12.64 -7.09 -0.09
C GLN A 32 12.30 -7.98 1.11
N HIS A 33 11.20 -7.66 1.81
CA HIS A 33 10.71 -8.47 2.92
C HIS A 33 10.37 -9.91 2.48
N TYR A 34 9.63 -10.06 1.39
CA TYR A 34 9.31 -11.38 0.84
C TYR A 34 10.56 -12.16 0.45
N SER A 35 11.52 -11.49 -0.18
CA SER A 35 12.76 -12.11 -0.62
C SER A 35 13.61 -12.61 0.56
N LEU A 36 13.75 -11.80 1.61
CA LEU A 36 14.63 -12.10 2.75
C LEU A 36 14.00 -13.06 3.75
N PHE A 37 12.71 -12.93 4.03
CA PHE A 37 12.08 -13.63 5.15
C PHE A 37 11.13 -14.76 4.72
N ARG A 38 10.65 -14.74 3.48
CA ARG A 38 9.69 -15.69 2.97
C ARG A 38 10.20 -16.57 1.87
N GLN A 39 11.27 -16.17 1.21
CA GLN A 39 11.79 -16.81 0.00
C GLN A 39 10.70 -16.99 -1.08
N GLU A 40 9.77 -16.07 -1.12
CA GLU A 40 8.64 -16.05 -2.06
C GLU A 40 8.75 -14.85 -2.96
N LYS A 41 8.24 -14.99 -4.17
CA LYS A 41 8.21 -13.93 -5.18
C LYS A 41 6.81 -13.75 -5.75
N PRO A 42 5.92 -13.05 -5.02
CA PRO A 42 4.59 -12.73 -5.55
C PRO A 42 4.73 -11.91 -6.84
N ARG A 43 3.77 -12.05 -7.73
CA ARG A 43 3.69 -11.20 -8.92
C ARG A 43 3.49 -9.75 -8.51
N ILE A 44 4.20 -8.85 -9.17
CA ILE A 44 4.02 -7.41 -9.01
C ILE A 44 3.17 -6.93 -10.17
N LEU A 45 2.00 -6.38 -9.88
CA LEU A 45 1.08 -5.81 -10.87
C LEU A 45 0.95 -4.30 -10.62
N GLN A 46 1.16 -3.52 -11.66
CA GLN A 46 0.99 -2.07 -11.61
C GLN A 46 -0.08 -1.63 -12.62
N PHE A 47 -1.08 -0.90 -12.14
CA PHE A 47 -2.01 -0.15 -12.98
C PHE A 47 -1.60 1.32 -13.03
N SER A 48 -1.12 1.75 -14.18
CA SER A 48 -0.68 3.13 -14.40
C SER A 48 -0.93 3.55 -15.84
N PRO A 49 -1.43 4.78 -16.09
CA PRO A 49 -1.64 5.30 -17.43
C PRO A 49 -0.33 5.64 -18.15
N ASP A 50 0.79 5.72 -17.44
CA ASP A 50 2.08 6.08 -18.02
C ASP A 50 2.58 5.04 -19.00
N LYS A 51 2.93 5.50 -20.19
CA LYS A 51 3.43 4.65 -21.27
C LYS A 51 4.92 4.31 -21.15
N PHE A 52 5.66 5.08 -20.36
CA PHE A 52 7.12 4.94 -20.27
C PHE A 52 7.52 3.92 -19.21
N PHE A 53 7.81 2.70 -19.65
CA PHE A 53 8.27 1.62 -18.78
C PHE A 53 9.69 1.83 -18.25
N GLU A 54 10.53 2.55 -18.99
CA GLU A 54 11.97 2.63 -18.71
C GLU A 54 12.33 3.48 -17.49
N LEU A 55 11.46 4.39 -17.08
CA LEU A 55 11.69 5.32 -15.98
C LEU A 55 10.90 4.95 -14.70
N ASP A 56 10.18 3.85 -14.73
CA ASP A 56 9.35 3.44 -13.61
C ASP A 56 10.18 2.78 -12.51
N ARG A 57 10.21 3.39 -11.34
CA ARG A 57 10.91 2.87 -10.16
C ARG A 57 10.46 1.47 -9.79
N LEU A 58 9.17 1.17 -9.90
CA LEU A 58 8.65 -0.13 -9.52
C LEU A 58 9.16 -1.25 -10.43
N SER A 59 9.17 -1.02 -11.74
CA SER A 59 9.73 -1.99 -12.69
C SER A 59 11.24 -2.20 -12.47
N TYR A 60 11.95 -1.14 -12.13
CA TYR A 60 13.38 -1.22 -11.79
C TYR A 60 13.61 -2.11 -10.56
N PHE A 61 12.89 -1.89 -9.47
CA PHE A 61 13.02 -2.72 -8.27
C PHE A 61 12.57 -4.16 -8.48
N ALA A 62 11.50 -4.38 -9.25
CA ALA A 62 11.05 -5.72 -9.57
C ALA A 62 12.14 -6.51 -10.34
N ARG A 63 12.82 -5.87 -11.28
CA ARG A 63 13.96 -6.47 -11.98
C ARG A 63 15.15 -6.70 -11.05
N LEU A 64 15.49 -5.71 -10.23
CA LEU A 64 16.61 -5.79 -9.30
C LEU A 64 16.47 -6.96 -8.31
N PHE A 65 15.25 -7.15 -7.77
CA PHE A 65 14.94 -8.23 -6.84
C PHE A 65 14.47 -9.52 -7.52
N ASN A 66 14.40 -9.52 -8.85
CA ASN A 66 13.97 -10.66 -9.67
C ASN A 66 12.54 -11.15 -9.32
N PHE A 67 11.58 -10.23 -9.27
CA PHE A 67 10.15 -10.51 -9.14
C PHE A 67 9.46 -10.51 -10.50
N PRO A 68 8.47 -11.37 -10.75
CA PRO A 68 7.61 -11.25 -11.91
C PRO A 68 6.88 -9.91 -11.89
N PHE A 69 6.95 -9.16 -12.98
CA PHE A 69 6.37 -7.81 -13.07
C PHE A 69 5.50 -7.67 -14.30
N GLU A 70 4.35 -7.06 -14.12
CA GLU A 70 3.44 -6.69 -15.20
C GLU A 70 2.90 -5.28 -14.97
N LYS A 71 2.91 -4.46 -16.01
CA LYS A 71 2.27 -3.14 -16.02
C LYS A 71 1.09 -3.15 -16.97
N GLN A 72 -0.05 -2.67 -16.51
CA GLN A 72 -1.26 -2.51 -17.30
C GLN A 72 -1.66 -1.04 -17.36
N GLN A 73 -1.95 -0.55 -18.57
CA GLN A 73 -2.40 0.83 -18.79
C GLN A 73 -3.90 1.01 -18.56
N ASN A 74 -4.67 -0.07 -18.60
CA ASN A 74 -6.11 -0.05 -18.36
C ASN A 74 -6.42 -0.86 -17.11
N PHE A 75 -7.26 -0.30 -16.24
CA PHE A 75 -7.70 -1.01 -15.05
C PHE A 75 -8.62 -2.19 -15.40
N ARG A 76 -8.35 -3.33 -14.81
CA ARG A 76 -9.18 -4.54 -14.90
C ARG A 76 -9.34 -5.16 -13.51
N SER A 77 -10.56 -5.16 -13.02
CA SER A 77 -10.87 -5.65 -11.67
C SER A 77 -10.54 -7.14 -11.48
N GLU A 78 -10.72 -7.96 -12.49
CA GLU A 78 -10.44 -9.40 -12.45
C GLU A 78 -8.97 -9.68 -12.12
N ALA A 79 -8.07 -8.88 -12.68
CA ALA A 79 -6.64 -9.02 -12.43
C ALA A 79 -6.25 -8.72 -10.97
N VAL A 80 -7.07 -7.96 -10.25
CA VAL A 80 -6.86 -7.63 -8.84
C VAL A 80 -7.54 -8.64 -7.93
N PHE A 81 -8.85 -8.87 -8.11
CA PHE A 81 -9.65 -9.61 -7.12
C PHE A 81 -9.55 -11.14 -7.23
N HIS A 82 -9.17 -11.65 -8.38
CA HIS A 82 -9.05 -13.10 -8.62
C HIS A 82 -7.59 -13.56 -8.69
N ALA A 83 -6.65 -12.69 -8.42
CA ALA A 83 -5.24 -13.03 -8.45
C ALA A 83 -4.85 -13.99 -7.32
N GLU A 84 -3.89 -14.84 -7.62
CA GLU A 84 -3.12 -15.56 -6.63
C GLU A 84 -2.22 -14.57 -5.86
N LYS A 85 -1.16 -15.04 -5.23
CA LYS A 85 -0.23 -14.22 -4.46
C LYS A 85 0.35 -13.07 -5.29
N GLN A 86 0.01 -11.84 -4.93
CA GLN A 86 0.29 -10.66 -5.74
C GLN A 86 0.45 -9.41 -4.86
N LEU A 87 1.35 -8.52 -5.28
CA LEU A 87 1.40 -7.13 -4.84
C LEU A 87 0.90 -6.26 -5.98
N THR A 88 -0.13 -5.49 -5.74
CA THR A 88 -0.74 -4.61 -6.73
C THR A 88 -0.55 -3.15 -6.34
N GLU A 89 -0.04 -2.33 -7.26
CA GLU A 89 -0.01 -0.87 -7.12
C GLU A 89 -1.04 -0.27 -8.06
N ILE A 90 -1.94 0.56 -7.52
CA ILE A 90 -2.98 1.24 -8.29
C ILE A 90 -2.71 2.74 -8.32
N SER A 91 -2.52 3.30 -9.50
CA SER A 91 -2.43 4.75 -9.69
C SER A 91 -3.71 5.44 -9.22
N TRP A 92 -3.57 6.65 -8.69
CA TRP A 92 -4.68 7.53 -8.33
C TRP A 92 -5.67 7.75 -9.49
N ASP A 93 -5.20 7.72 -10.72
CA ASP A 93 -6.01 7.87 -11.92
C ASP A 93 -7.11 6.80 -12.04
N TYR A 94 -6.94 5.63 -11.40
CA TYR A 94 -7.89 4.51 -11.44
C TYR A 94 -8.69 4.33 -10.15
N TYR A 95 -8.64 5.28 -9.21
CA TYR A 95 -9.33 5.14 -7.93
C TYR A 95 -10.83 5.01 -8.07
N PHE A 96 -11.45 5.78 -8.95
CA PHE A 96 -12.88 5.71 -9.17
C PHE A 96 -13.29 4.31 -9.65
N GLU A 97 -12.65 3.82 -10.70
CA GLU A 97 -12.93 2.49 -11.26
C GLU A 97 -12.65 1.37 -10.25
N PHE A 98 -11.58 1.51 -9.49
CA PHE A 98 -11.21 0.53 -8.47
C PHE A 98 -12.27 0.45 -7.36
N PHE A 99 -12.67 1.57 -6.79
CA PHE A 99 -13.65 1.57 -5.69
C PHE A 99 -15.07 1.24 -6.16
N GLU A 100 -15.43 1.57 -7.40
CA GLU A 100 -16.67 1.07 -8.00
C GLU A 100 -16.66 -0.45 -8.16
N ALA A 101 -15.58 -0.99 -8.70
CA ALA A 101 -15.43 -2.44 -8.86
C ALA A 101 -15.42 -3.16 -7.50
N LEU A 102 -14.77 -2.58 -6.49
CA LEU A 102 -14.77 -3.12 -5.13
C LEU A 102 -16.18 -3.13 -4.54
N ALA A 103 -16.96 -2.06 -4.72
CA ALA A 103 -18.34 -1.97 -4.24
C ALA A 103 -19.29 -2.97 -4.90
N GLN A 104 -19.00 -3.37 -6.14
CA GLN A 104 -19.76 -4.40 -6.87
C GLN A 104 -19.45 -5.83 -6.43
N GLN A 105 -18.37 -6.04 -5.65
CA GLN A 105 -18.07 -7.34 -5.08
C GLN A 105 -19.07 -7.66 -3.96
N ASN A 106 -20.05 -8.49 -4.25
CA ASN A 106 -21.07 -8.94 -3.28
C ASN A 106 -20.53 -9.94 -2.26
N LYS A 107 -19.26 -10.31 -2.37
CA LYS A 107 -18.60 -11.27 -1.49
C LYS A 107 -17.48 -10.58 -0.74
N HIS A 108 -17.37 -10.91 0.52
CA HIS A 108 -16.15 -10.60 1.27
C HIS A 108 -14.95 -11.22 0.55
N LEU A 109 -13.91 -10.42 0.33
CA LEU A 109 -12.66 -10.85 -0.31
C LEU A 109 -11.60 -11.10 0.78
N PRO A 110 -11.63 -12.28 1.45
CA PRO A 110 -10.81 -12.51 2.64
C PRO A 110 -9.31 -12.55 2.34
N HIS A 111 -8.96 -12.70 1.07
CA HIS A 111 -7.55 -12.81 0.64
C HIS A 111 -6.97 -11.50 0.10
N VAL A 112 -7.78 -10.45 0.03
CA VAL A 112 -7.36 -9.13 -0.46
C VAL A 112 -7.22 -8.16 0.70
N LYS A 113 -6.05 -7.56 0.83
CA LYS A 113 -5.78 -6.51 1.81
C LYS A 113 -5.49 -5.19 1.12
N LEU A 114 -6.26 -4.17 1.48
CA LEU A 114 -6.04 -2.81 1.02
C LEU A 114 -5.12 -2.07 2.00
N LEU A 115 -4.02 -1.54 1.51
CA LEU A 115 -3.08 -0.73 2.28
C LEU A 115 -3.00 0.67 1.67
N LEU A 116 -3.39 1.67 2.44
CA LEU A 116 -3.27 3.07 2.04
C LEU A 116 -1.91 3.61 2.48
N VAL A 117 -1.11 4.02 1.52
CA VAL A 117 0.19 4.66 1.77
C VAL A 117 0.01 6.17 1.84
N LEU A 118 0.39 6.77 2.95
CA LEU A 118 0.29 8.22 3.20
C LEU A 118 1.65 8.78 3.60
N PRO A 119 2.03 9.96 3.10
CA PRO A 119 3.21 10.65 3.64
C PRO A 119 2.90 11.15 5.05
N ALA A 120 3.86 11.01 5.97
CA ALA A 120 3.70 11.48 7.35
C ALA A 120 3.53 13.01 7.44
N SER A 121 3.88 13.74 6.38
CA SER A 121 3.69 15.19 6.25
C SER A 121 2.29 15.60 5.76
N ILE A 122 1.40 14.64 5.49
CA ILE A 122 0.05 14.94 5.02
C ILE A 122 -0.68 15.87 6.01
N ASN A 123 -1.34 16.91 5.50
CA ASN A 123 -2.17 17.75 6.36
C ASN A 123 -3.53 17.08 6.64
N THR A 124 -4.19 17.55 7.70
CA THR A 124 -5.45 16.96 8.15
C THR A 124 -6.59 17.06 7.14
N GLY A 125 -6.65 18.13 6.34
CA GLY A 125 -7.65 18.30 5.29
C GLY A 125 -7.46 17.28 4.17
N SER A 126 -6.25 17.10 3.70
CA SER A 126 -5.90 16.10 2.70
C SER A 126 -6.11 14.67 3.21
N LEU A 127 -5.77 14.41 4.47
CA LEU A 127 -6.04 13.11 5.10
C LEU A 127 -7.53 12.79 5.10
N ALA A 128 -8.37 13.72 5.54
CA ALA A 128 -9.82 13.54 5.56
C ALA A 128 -10.37 13.25 4.16
N GLU A 129 -9.89 13.97 3.14
CA GLU A 129 -10.32 13.77 1.76
C GLU A 129 -9.90 12.41 1.19
N VAL A 130 -8.65 12.01 1.41
CA VAL A 130 -8.17 10.70 0.95
C VAL A 130 -8.95 9.57 1.59
N LEU A 131 -9.24 9.66 2.89
CA LEU A 131 -10.05 8.65 3.59
C LEU A 131 -11.50 8.64 3.12
N ARG A 132 -12.03 9.80 2.74
CA ARG A 132 -13.38 9.90 2.19
C ARG A 132 -13.53 9.14 0.87
N VAL A 133 -12.55 9.23 -0.01
CA VAL A 133 -12.58 8.55 -1.31
C VAL A 133 -12.08 7.10 -1.26
N SER A 134 -11.33 6.73 -0.24
CA SER A 134 -10.76 5.39 -0.06
C SER A 134 -11.68 4.50 0.79
N ARG A 135 -12.89 4.26 0.33
CA ARG A 135 -13.93 3.52 1.06
C ARG A 135 -13.51 2.08 1.33
N GLY A 136 -13.71 1.64 2.58
CA GLY A 136 -13.41 0.26 2.99
C GLY A 136 -11.94 0.00 3.28
N VAL A 137 -11.07 1.00 3.15
CA VAL A 137 -9.68 0.90 3.61
C VAL A 137 -9.63 1.12 5.11
N ASN A 138 -9.01 0.19 5.83
CA ASN A 138 -8.87 0.22 7.28
C ASN A 138 -7.43 0.14 7.77
N SER A 139 -6.46 0.15 6.86
CA SER A 139 -5.04 -0.01 7.20
C SER A 139 -4.20 0.98 6.43
N VAL A 140 -3.34 1.68 7.15
CA VAL A 140 -2.50 2.76 6.65
C VAL A 140 -1.04 2.44 6.94
N ILE A 141 -0.18 2.66 5.95
CA ILE A 141 1.27 2.77 6.14
C ILE A 141 1.65 4.24 6.02
N LEU A 142 2.29 4.77 7.05
CA LEU A 142 2.89 6.10 7.00
C LEU A 142 4.28 6.01 6.40
N ASN A 143 4.52 6.77 5.36
CA ASN A 143 5.80 6.85 4.68
C ASN A 143 6.45 8.20 4.90
N LYS A 144 7.77 8.29 4.67
CA LYS A 144 8.55 9.51 4.85
C LYS A 144 8.47 10.07 6.27
N CYS A 145 8.51 9.20 7.27
CA CYS A 145 8.39 9.59 8.68
C CYS A 145 9.55 10.48 9.15
N ASP A 146 10.66 10.52 8.41
CA ASP A 146 11.80 11.40 8.70
C ASP A 146 11.49 12.88 8.40
N TYR A 147 10.52 13.15 7.52
CA TYR A 147 10.18 14.49 7.03
C TYR A 147 8.88 15.06 7.57
N GLY A 148 8.15 14.30 8.35
CA GLY A 148 6.86 14.76 8.85
C GLY A 148 6.43 14.02 10.09
N ARG A 149 5.54 14.65 10.85
CA ARG A 149 4.96 14.06 12.04
C ARG A 149 3.45 14.17 11.99
N ILE A 150 2.80 13.07 12.32
CA ILE A 150 1.37 13.09 12.56
C ILE A 150 1.07 13.69 13.94
N THR A 151 -0.06 14.34 14.04
CA THR A 151 -0.55 14.96 15.26
C THR A 151 -1.73 14.19 15.83
N ILE A 152 -2.17 14.55 17.04
CA ILE A 152 -3.39 14.01 17.66
C ILE A 152 -4.61 14.18 16.73
N LYS A 153 -4.70 15.29 16.00
CA LYS A 153 -5.79 15.51 15.04
C LYS A 153 -5.80 14.47 13.91
N HIS A 154 -4.63 14.10 13.39
CA HIS A 154 -4.53 13.01 12.40
C HIS A 154 -5.01 11.68 12.99
N LEU A 155 -4.57 11.36 14.20
CA LEU A 155 -4.99 10.12 14.89
C LEU A 155 -6.50 10.08 15.13
N MET A 156 -7.11 11.22 15.51
CA MET A 156 -8.55 11.31 15.66
C MET A 156 -9.31 11.06 14.36
N ILE A 157 -8.82 11.62 13.24
CA ILE A 157 -9.42 11.41 11.92
C ILE A 157 -9.33 9.93 11.52
N LEU A 158 -8.16 9.31 11.70
CA LEU A 158 -7.96 7.88 11.42
C LEU A 158 -8.89 7.02 12.28
N TYR A 159 -8.99 7.32 13.58
CA TYR A 159 -9.86 6.61 14.50
C TYR A 159 -11.34 6.72 14.10
N GLN A 160 -11.82 7.91 13.75
CA GLN A 160 -13.20 8.13 13.32
C GLN A 160 -13.56 7.37 12.03
N LYS A 161 -12.57 7.06 11.21
CA LYS A 161 -12.72 6.29 9.97
C LYS A 161 -12.40 4.80 10.14
N ASP A 162 -12.19 4.34 11.37
CA ASP A 162 -11.78 2.97 11.67
C ASP A 162 -10.51 2.52 10.90
N CYS A 163 -9.59 3.46 10.71
CA CYS A 163 -8.31 3.21 10.06
C CYS A 163 -7.21 3.05 11.09
N LYS A 164 -6.42 2.00 10.95
CA LYS A 164 -5.27 1.71 11.83
C LYS A 164 -3.97 1.93 11.08
N ILE A 165 -2.99 2.51 11.78
CA ILE A 165 -1.62 2.55 11.30
C ILE A 165 -1.02 1.16 11.53
N VAL A 166 -0.62 0.50 10.46
CA VAL A 166 -0.05 -0.86 10.50
C VAL A 166 1.44 -0.89 10.21
N GLY A 167 1.99 0.19 9.69
CA GLY A 167 3.41 0.29 9.39
C GLY A 167 3.91 1.72 9.30
N LEU A 168 5.18 1.89 9.61
CA LEU A 168 5.93 3.13 9.49
C LEU A 168 7.12 2.90 8.56
N SER A 169 7.40 3.84 7.71
CA SER A 169 8.54 3.82 6.81
C SER A 169 9.27 5.16 6.84
N GLY A 170 10.59 5.11 6.92
CA GLY A 170 11.44 6.28 6.80
C GLY A 170 11.51 6.80 5.38
N ASP A 171 12.62 7.43 5.05
CA ASP A 171 12.85 8.02 3.73
C ASP A 171 12.98 6.99 2.60
N THR A 172 13.37 7.48 1.48
CA THR A 172 13.44 6.87 0.15
C THR A 172 14.36 5.66 0.04
N GLU A 173 15.14 5.35 1.06
CA GLU A 173 16.05 4.20 1.03
C GLU A 173 15.29 2.89 1.18
N VAL A 174 15.28 2.11 0.09
CA VAL A 174 14.63 0.79 0.05
C VAL A 174 15.27 -0.19 1.06
N ASN A 175 16.52 0.05 1.45
CA ASN A 175 17.26 -0.77 2.41
C ASN A 175 16.69 -0.70 3.84
N GLU A 176 15.99 0.36 4.19
CA GLU A 176 15.31 0.46 5.47
C GLU A 176 13.97 -0.28 5.43
N PRO A 177 13.77 -1.29 6.29
CA PRO A 177 12.53 -2.06 6.30
C PRO A 177 11.35 -1.22 6.81
N ILE A 178 10.14 -1.67 6.47
CA ILE A 178 8.93 -1.15 7.10
C ILE A 178 8.91 -1.61 8.56
N GLU A 179 8.76 -0.67 9.48
CA GLU A 179 8.48 -0.98 10.88
C GLU A 179 6.99 -1.27 11.05
N PHE A 180 6.64 -2.53 11.23
CA PHE A 180 5.26 -2.92 11.48
C PHE A 180 4.87 -2.58 12.91
N VAL A 181 3.76 -1.87 13.03
CA VAL A 181 3.23 -1.41 14.32
C VAL A 181 2.48 -2.54 15.00
N ASP A 182 2.81 -2.82 16.25
CA ASP A 182 2.07 -3.67 17.15
C ASP A 182 1.62 -2.90 18.40
N GLU A 183 0.85 -3.54 19.28
CA GLU A 183 0.36 -2.89 20.49
C GLU A 183 1.48 -2.41 21.43
N SER A 184 2.66 -3.04 21.34
CA SER A 184 3.82 -2.65 22.16
C SER A 184 4.49 -1.37 21.62
N THR A 185 4.52 -1.22 20.31
CA THR A 185 5.06 -0.03 19.64
C THR A 185 4.22 1.21 19.93
N MET A 186 2.90 1.06 20.05
CA MET A 186 1.97 2.18 20.34
C MET A 186 2.09 2.72 21.77
N ARG A 187 2.67 1.98 22.69
CA ARG A 187 2.88 2.43 24.08
C ARG A 187 4.07 3.36 24.24
N GLY A 188 4.90 3.53 23.23
CA GLY A 188 6.08 4.40 23.20
C GLY A 188 5.80 5.80 22.61
N PHE A 189 4.56 6.09 22.22
CA PHE A 189 4.11 7.39 21.72
C PHE A 189 3.12 8.02 22.76
#